data_adc01999f8c6b8fe5caad2dfcb645b48
#
_entry.id   adc01999f8c6b8fe5caad2dfcb645b48
#
_cell.length_a   1.000
_cell.length_b   1.000
_cell.length_c   1.000
_cell.angle_alpha   90.00
_cell.angle_beta   90.00
_cell.angle_gamma   90.00
#
_symmetry.space_group_name_H-M   'P 1'
#
loop_
_entity.id
_entity.type
_entity.pdbx_description
1 polymer ?
#
loop_
_entity_poly.entity_id
_entity_poly.type
_entity_poly.pdbx_seq_one_letter_code
_entity_poly.pdbx_strand_id
1 'polypeptide(L)'
;MKNFQKGIINKVRKITLITFLFLFLSPLVNSEVMENPFFTEYETNFKIPPFSQINEDHFMPAFIKGMELHNEEINDIIENKEEPSFENIIVAMERSGSLLSRVSAVFFNLSGSTTNPKIQEIEKEISPKLSSHYDSISLNPEIFKKVKILWENIDNFDLSLEERKILEET
;
A
#
# COMPACT_ATOMS: atom_id res chain seq x y z
N MET A 1 11.81 -41.00 -55.29
CA MET A 1 10.99 -39.93 -54.69
C MET A 1 10.50 -40.23 -53.27
N LYS A 2 10.09 -41.42 -52.90
CA LYS A 2 9.58 -41.76 -51.55
C LYS A 2 10.62 -41.66 -50.42
N ASN A 3 11.90 -41.91 -50.70
CA ASN A 3 12.96 -41.87 -49.68
C ASN A 3 13.41 -40.43 -49.32
N PHE A 4 13.25 -39.49 -50.24
CA PHE A 4 13.59 -38.08 -50.00
C PHE A 4 12.59 -37.37 -49.06
N GLN A 5 11.30 -37.69 -49.21
CA GLN A 5 10.26 -37.15 -48.34
C GLN A 5 10.36 -37.65 -46.88
N LYS A 6 10.75 -38.93 -46.67
CA LYS A 6 10.95 -39.47 -45.32
C LYS A 6 12.08 -38.76 -44.56
N GLY A 7 13.14 -38.35 -45.25
CA GLY A 7 14.28 -37.64 -44.65
C GLY A 7 13.89 -36.24 -44.16
N ILE A 8 13.08 -35.53 -44.94
CA ILE A 8 12.61 -34.16 -44.59
C ILE A 8 11.64 -34.19 -43.41
N ILE A 9 10.68 -35.11 -43.40
CA ILE A 9 9.72 -35.28 -42.32
C ILE A 9 10.40 -35.61 -41.00
N ASN A 10 11.39 -36.48 -40.99
CA ASN A 10 12.12 -36.80 -39.78
C ASN A 10 13.02 -35.67 -39.27
N LYS A 11 13.54 -34.83 -40.18
CA LYS A 11 14.35 -33.65 -39.82
C LYS A 11 13.46 -32.55 -39.21
N VAL A 12 12.27 -32.31 -39.78
CA VAL A 12 11.27 -31.36 -39.26
C VAL A 12 10.73 -31.82 -37.90
N ARG A 13 10.43 -33.14 -37.73
CA ARG A 13 9.97 -33.66 -36.42
C ARG A 13 11.03 -33.54 -35.32
N LYS A 14 12.32 -33.72 -35.64
CA LYS A 14 13.41 -33.53 -34.66
C LYS A 14 13.57 -32.05 -34.28
N ILE A 15 13.46 -31.14 -35.24
CA ILE A 15 13.56 -29.70 -34.99
C ILE A 15 12.38 -29.23 -34.15
N THR A 16 11.15 -29.69 -34.44
CA THR A 16 9.92 -29.32 -33.67
C THR A 16 9.99 -29.89 -32.26
N LEU A 17 10.58 -31.07 -32.02
CA LEU A 17 10.72 -31.65 -30.69
C LEU A 17 11.74 -30.88 -29.83
N ILE A 18 12.84 -30.41 -30.47
CA ILE A 18 13.87 -29.63 -29.77
C ILE A 18 13.35 -28.23 -29.41
N THR A 19 12.58 -27.60 -30.32
CA THR A 19 11.99 -26.26 -30.03
C THR A 19 10.93 -26.34 -28.93
N PHE A 20 10.16 -27.44 -28.84
CA PHE A 20 9.18 -27.65 -27.79
C PHE A 20 9.80 -27.94 -26.42
N LEU A 21 10.97 -28.55 -26.38
CA LEU A 21 11.71 -28.85 -25.14
C LEU A 21 12.37 -27.57 -24.55
N PHE A 22 12.75 -26.60 -25.41
CA PHE A 22 13.30 -25.31 -24.94
C PHE A 22 12.25 -24.33 -24.40
N LEU A 23 10.98 -24.50 -24.79
CA LEU A 23 9.88 -23.67 -24.28
C LEU A 23 9.45 -24.04 -22.85
N PHE A 24 9.86 -25.19 -22.32
CA PHE A 24 9.55 -25.62 -20.95
C PHE A 24 10.69 -25.42 -19.95
N LEU A 25 11.86 -24.92 -20.40
CA LEU A 25 12.95 -24.51 -19.51
C LEU A 25 12.96 -22.97 -19.38
N SER A 26 11.81 -22.36 -19.19
CA SER A 26 11.79 -21.03 -18.56
C SER A 26 12.32 -21.25 -17.14
N PRO A 27 13.42 -20.63 -16.72
CA PRO A 27 13.76 -20.63 -15.32
C PRO A 27 12.51 -20.06 -14.62
N LEU A 28 11.93 -20.82 -13.70
CA LEU A 28 11.13 -20.27 -12.63
C LEU A 28 12.10 -19.28 -11.95
N VAL A 29 12.01 -18.02 -12.37
CA VAL A 29 12.51 -16.93 -11.55
C VAL A 29 11.58 -16.99 -10.33
N ASN A 30 11.99 -17.79 -9.33
CA ASN A 30 11.57 -17.53 -7.98
C ASN A 30 12.12 -16.12 -7.69
N SER A 31 11.33 -15.10 -8.02
CA SER A 31 11.38 -13.91 -7.19
C SER A 31 11.02 -14.46 -5.80
N GLU A 32 11.98 -14.63 -4.94
CA GLU A 32 11.71 -14.57 -3.51
C GLU A 32 10.95 -13.26 -3.36
N VAL A 33 9.64 -13.36 -3.26
CA VAL A 33 8.82 -12.29 -2.74
C VAL A 33 9.38 -12.14 -1.34
N MET A 34 10.27 -11.18 -1.12
CA MET A 34 10.74 -10.84 0.21
C MET A 34 9.47 -10.56 1.00
N GLU A 35 9.16 -11.48 1.90
CA GLU A 35 7.97 -11.38 2.73
C GLU A 35 8.16 -10.17 3.64
N ASN A 36 7.61 -9.03 3.20
CA ASN A 36 7.79 -7.79 3.92
C ASN A 36 6.92 -7.84 5.19
N PRO A 37 7.53 -7.81 6.38
CA PRO A 37 6.81 -7.95 7.65
C PRO A 37 5.72 -6.90 7.87
N PHE A 38 5.76 -5.77 7.15
CA PHE A 38 4.73 -4.75 7.22
C PHE A 38 3.42 -5.14 6.53
N PHE A 39 3.41 -6.11 5.63
CA PHE A 39 2.22 -6.48 4.85
C PHE A 39 1.29 -7.45 5.57
N THR A 40 1.71 -7.97 6.71
CA THR A 40 0.91 -8.85 7.56
C THR A 40 0.67 -8.21 8.93
N GLU A 41 -0.38 -8.66 9.62
CA GLU A 41 -0.54 -8.28 11.03
C GLU A 41 0.57 -8.91 11.88
N TYR A 42 1.01 -8.17 12.91
CA TYR A 42 2.02 -8.68 13.81
C TYR A 42 1.40 -9.70 14.79
N GLU A 43 1.88 -10.95 14.72
CA GLU A 43 1.48 -12.02 15.63
C GLU A 43 2.24 -12.01 16.97
N THR A 44 3.06 -10.99 17.19
CA THR A 44 3.83 -10.78 18.41
C THR A 44 2.95 -10.39 19.59
N ASN A 45 3.43 -10.62 20.81
CA ASN A 45 2.75 -10.16 22.02
C ASN A 45 2.53 -8.64 21.94
N PHE A 46 1.32 -8.19 22.25
CA PHE A 46 0.89 -6.79 22.20
C PHE A 46 1.00 -6.14 20.78
N LYS A 47 1.08 -6.95 19.71
CA LYS A 47 1.25 -6.48 18.33
C LYS A 47 2.48 -5.55 18.14
N ILE A 48 3.54 -5.82 18.91
CA ILE A 48 4.81 -5.09 18.80
C ILE A 48 5.44 -5.42 17.43
N PRO A 49 5.99 -4.44 16.69
CA PRO A 49 6.69 -4.71 15.43
C PRO A 49 7.80 -5.76 15.60
N PRO A 50 7.89 -6.74 14.70
CA PRO A 50 8.93 -7.78 14.77
C PRO A 50 10.28 -7.23 14.33
N PHE A 51 10.91 -6.37 15.14
CA PHE A 51 12.15 -5.64 14.82
C PHE A 51 13.29 -6.54 14.34
N SER A 52 13.35 -7.79 14.81
CA SER A 52 14.36 -8.76 14.36
C SER A 52 14.17 -9.25 12.92
N GLN A 53 12.99 -9.03 12.33
CA GLN A 53 12.64 -9.42 10.97
C GLN A 53 12.60 -8.20 10.03
N ILE A 54 12.55 -6.99 10.57
CA ILE A 54 12.50 -5.75 9.81
C ILE A 54 13.94 -5.31 9.49
N ASN A 55 14.21 -5.01 8.22
CA ASN A 55 15.45 -4.41 7.77
C ASN A 55 15.14 -3.19 6.86
N GLU A 56 16.19 -2.46 6.50
CA GLU A 56 16.05 -1.20 5.76
C GLU A 56 15.38 -1.35 4.40
N ASP A 57 15.57 -2.48 3.72
CA ASP A 57 15.01 -2.71 2.37
C ASP A 57 13.49 -2.93 2.40
N HIS A 58 12.91 -3.19 3.56
CA HIS A 58 11.46 -3.33 3.74
C HIS A 58 10.72 -1.99 3.72
N PHE A 59 11.37 -0.87 4.08
CA PHE A 59 10.68 0.40 4.29
C PHE A 59 10.13 1.03 3.02
N MET A 60 10.97 1.19 1.97
CA MET A 60 10.50 1.85 0.75
C MET A 60 9.32 1.13 0.09
N PRO A 61 9.34 -0.21 -0.12
CA PRO A 61 8.17 -0.92 -0.64
C PRO A 61 6.94 -0.79 0.25
N ALA A 62 7.13 -0.79 1.59
CA ALA A 62 6.02 -0.68 2.54
C ALA A 62 5.41 0.73 2.55
N PHE A 63 6.22 1.79 2.44
CA PHE A 63 5.74 3.16 2.29
C PHE A 63 4.94 3.34 1.00
N ILE A 64 5.47 2.86 -0.13
CA ILE A 64 4.79 2.97 -1.44
C ILE A 64 3.44 2.26 -1.37
N LYS A 65 3.41 1.03 -0.88
CA LYS A 65 2.17 0.27 -0.74
C LYS A 65 1.21 0.90 0.28
N GLY A 66 1.73 1.45 1.37
CA GLY A 66 0.94 2.15 2.37
C GLY A 66 0.25 3.41 1.82
N MET A 67 0.96 4.21 1.02
CA MET A 67 0.36 5.38 0.35
C MET A 67 -0.68 4.97 -0.71
N GLU A 68 -0.42 3.89 -1.46
CA GLU A 68 -1.34 3.35 -2.44
C GLU A 68 -2.67 2.92 -1.79
N LEU A 69 -2.60 2.08 -0.74
CA LEU A 69 -3.78 1.63 -0.01
C LEU A 69 -4.52 2.78 0.66
N HIS A 70 -3.79 3.74 1.24
CA HIS A 70 -4.43 4.92 1.83
C HIS A 70 -5.22 5.72 0.78
N ASN A 71 -4.67 5.90 -0.43
CA ASN A 71 -5.40 6.55 -1.52
C ASN A 71 -6.64 5.76 -1.94
N GLU A 72 -6.58 4.42 -1.99
CA GLU A 72 -7.73 3.56 -2.27
C GLU A 72 -8.82 3.77 -1.20
N GLU A 73 -8.46 3.73 0.09
CA GLU A 73 -9.37 3.94 1.22
C GLU A 73 -10.01 5.35 1.20
N ILE A 74 -9.25 6.39 0.88
CA ILE A 74 -9.77 7.76 0.71
C ILE A 74 -10.74 7.84 -0.48
N ASN A 75 -10.43 7.17 -1.59
CA ASN A 75 -11.33 7.12 -2.74
C ASN A 75 -12.64 6.39 -2.40
N ASP A 76 -12.59 5.32 -1.62
CA ASP A 76 -13.80 4.63 -1.14
C ASP A 76 -14.70 5.56 -0.31
N ILE A 77 -14.11 6.41 0.55
CA ILE A 77 -14.85 7.43 1.29
C ILE A 77 -15.49 8.44 0.33
N ILE A 78 -14.76 8.91 -0.69
CA ILE A 78 -15.25 9.87 -1.68
C ILE A 78 -16.40 9.27 -2.50
N GLU A 79 -16.27 8.04 -2.92
CA GLU A 79 -17.23 7.36 -3.79
C GLU A 79 -18.44 6.80 -3.05
N ASN A 80 -18.43 6.74 -1.72
CA ASN A 80 -19.55 6.31 -0.92
C ASN A 80 -20.78 7.17 -1.22
N LYS A 81 -21.91 6.52 -1.62
CA LYS A 81 -23.17 7.17 -2.00
C LYS A 81 -24.17 7.29 -0.85
N GLU A 82 -23.83 6.76 0.32
CA GLU A 82 -24.64 6.96 1.51
C GLU A 82 -24.68 8.42 1.93
N GLU A 83 -25.71 8.80 2.64
CA GLU A 83 -25.76 10.14 3.25
C GLU A 83 -24.55 10.34 4.16
N PRO A 84 -23.88 11.49 4.07
CA PRO A 84 -22.72 11.79 4.93
C PRO A 84 -23.06 11.68 6.40
N SER A 85 -22.25 10.96 7.15
CA SER A 85 -22.35 10.78 8.60
C SER A 85 -20.97 10.89 9.24
N PHE A 86 -20.91 11.14 10.54
CA PHE A 86 -19.65 11.17 11.29
C PHE A 86 -18.88 9.85 11.12
N GLU A 87 -19.58 8.71 11.16
CA GLU A 87 -18.96 7.37 11.00
C GLU A 87 -18.39 7.15 9.59
N ASN A 88 -19.15 7.47 8.54
CA ASN A 88 -18.71 7.15 7.17
C ASN A 88 -17.77 8.21 6.55
N ILE A 89 -17.52 9.32 7.23
CA ILE A 89 -16.55 10.34 6.81
C ILE A 89 -15.42 10.44 7.85
N ILE A 90 -15.68 10.91 9.06
CA ILE A 90 -14.63 11.25 10.04
C ILE A 90 -13.97 9.99 10.58
N VAL A 91 -14.76 9.03 11.06
CA VAL A 91 -14.23 7.76 11.58
C VAL A 91 -13.58 6.93 10.46
N ALA A 92 -14.13 6.97 9.25
CA ALA A 92 -13.54 6.31 8.09
C ALA A 92 -12.18 6.92 7.73
N MET A 93 -12.03 8.25 7.74
CA MET A 93 -10.75 8.93 7.53
C MET A 93 -9.73 8.58 8.62
N GLU A 94 -10.12 8.58 9.89
CA GLU A 94 -9.25 8.20 11.01
C GLU A 94 -8.76 6.74 10.93
N ARG A 95 -9.57 5.84 10.38
CA ARG A 95 -9.19 4.42 10.18
C ARG A 95 -8.35 4.19 8.94
N SER A 96 -8.35 5.12 7.99
CA SER A 96 -7.60 5.00 6.75
C SER A 96 -6.09 5.13 6.97
N GLY A 97 -5.29 4.63 6.04
CA GLY A 97 -3.84 4.71 6.08
C GLY A 97 -3.17 3.88 7.18
N SER A 98 -3.84 2.85 7.70
CA SER A 98 -3.32 2.04 8.82
C SER A 98 -1.96 1.40 8.54
N LEU A 99 -1.73 0.89 7.32
CA LEU A 99 -0.41 0.38 6.92
C LEU A 99 0.63 1.50 6.89
N LEU A 100 0.30 2.64 6.29
CA LEU A 100 1.20 3.79 6.19
C LEU A 100 1.60 4.31 7.57
N SER A 101 0.64 4.43 8.48
CA SER A 101 0.86 4.82 9.88
C SER A 101 1.79 3.85 10.60
N ARG A 102 1.56 2.54 10.44
CA ARG A 102 2.39 1.49 11.05
C ARG A 102 3.83 1.53 10.55
N VAL A 103 4.04 1.67 9.25
CA VAL A 103 5.39 1.79 8.65
C VAL A 103 6.08 3.06 9.13
N SER A 104 5.36 4.19 9.12
CA SER A 104 5.88 5.49 9.56
C SER A 104 6.31 5.46 11.01
N ALA A 105 5.48 4.91 11.90
CA ALA A 105 5.79 4.82 13.33
C ALA A 105 7.10 4.04 13.58
N VAL A 106 7.29 2.90 12.90
CA VAL A 106 8.51 2.11 13.04
C VAL A 106 9.71 2.84 12.43
N PHE A 107 9.57 3.35 11.22
CA PHE A 107 10.65 4.01 10.50
C PHE A 107 11.19 5.23 11.24
N PHE A 108 10.34 6.18 11.59
CA PHE A 108 10.77 7.41 12.25
C PHE A 108 11.26 7.18 13.68
N ASN A 109 10.79 6.13 14.36
CA ASN A 109 11.37 5.72 15.64
C ASN A 109 12.83 5.25 15.46
N LEU A 110 13.09 4.42 14.44
CA LEU A 110 14.45 3.95 14.14
C LEU A 110 15.35 5.08 13.62
N SER A 111 14.83 5.95 12.76
CA SER A 111 15.57 7.13 12.29
C SER A 111 16.01 8.04 13.44
N GLY A 112 15.12 8.26 14.41
CA GLY A 112 15.43 9.11 15.58
C GLY A 112 16.31 8.44 16.66
N SER A 113 16.37 7.10 16.71
CA SER A 113 17.08 6.38 17.80
C SER A 113 18.35 5.67 17.36
N THR A 114 18.33 5.00 16.19
CA THR A 114 19.42 4.13 15.71
C THR A 114 19.70 4.36 14.23
N THR A 115 19.77 5.62 13.82
CA THR A 115 19.97 5.99 12.41
C THR A 115 21.30 5.47 11.85
N ASN A 116 21.29 5.20 10.54
CA ASN A 116 22.47 4.86 9.76
C ASN A 116 22.35 5.49 8.34
N PRO A 117 23.43 5.45 7.52
CA PRO A 117 23.40 6.07 6.19
C PRO A 117 22.24 5.61 5.30
N LYS A 118 21.84 4.35 5.38
CA LYS A 118 20.73 3.80 4.59
C LYS A 118 19.37 4.34 5.05
N ILE A 119 19.15 4.41 6.35
CA ILE A 119 17.94 5.04 6.93
C ILE A 119 17.86 6.52 6.54
N GLN A 120 18.97 7.26 6.58
CA GLN A 120 19.00 8.67 6.18
C GLN A 120 18.71 8.87 4.69
N GLU A 121 19.19 7.96 3.83
CA GLU A 121 18.88 7.98 2.40
C GLU A 121 17.38 7.76 2.16
N ILE A 122 16.79 6.76 2.82
CA ILE A 122 15.36 6.48 2.75
C ILE A 122 14.54 7.67 3.25
N GLU A 123 14.92 8.26 4.40
CA GLU A 123 14.24 9.42 4.98
C GLU A 123 14.23 10.61 4.01
N LYS A 124 15.37 10.89 3.40
CA LYS A 124 15.51 11.97 2.40
C LYS A 124 14.59 11.75 1.19
N GLU A 125 14.41 10.50 0.77
CA GLU A 125 13.56 10.16 -0.37
C GLU A 125 12.07 10.16 0.01
N ILE A 126 11.73 9.60 1.17
CA ILE A 126 10.33 9.36 1.54
C ILE A 126 9.64 10.61 2.11
N SER A 127 10.36 11.47 2.85
CA SER A 127 9.75 12.63 3.50
C SER A 127 8.97 13.55 2.54
N PRO A 128 9.52 13.96 1.38
CA PRO A 128 8.76 14.78 0.43
C PRO A 128 7.57 14.04 -0.18
N LYS A 129 7.66 12.71 -0.37
CA LYS A 129 6.54 11.90 -0.88
C LYS A 129 5.42 11.81 0.13
N LEU A 130 5.73 11.62 1.42
CA LEU A 130 4.74 11.62 2.49
C LEU A 130 4.06 12.98 2.62
N SER A 131 4.84 14.07 2.60
CA SER A 131 4.26 15.42 2.63
C SER A 131 3.28 15.62 1.48
N SER A 132 3.69 15.35 0.25
CA SER A 132 2.82 15.46 -0.92
C SER A 132 1.58 14.57 -0.84
N HIS A 133 1.73 13.36 -0.29
CA HIS A 133 0.62 12.42 -0.09
C HIS A 133 -0.42 12.98 0.88
N TYR A 134 0.01 13.41 2.06
CA TYR A 134 -0.92 14.00 3.06
C TYR A 134 -1.53 15.31 2.60
N ASP A 135 -0.75 16.17 1.92
CA ASP A 135 -1.27 17.41 1.32
C ASP A 135 -2.37 17.11 0.29
N SER A 136 -2.20 16.05 -0.53
CA SER A 136 -3.19 15.66 -1.54
C SER A 136 -4.52 15.21 -0.93
N ILE A 137 -4.50 14.63 0.27
CA ILE A 137 -5.70 14.22 1.00
C ILE A 137 -6.32 15.43 1.70
N SER A 138 -5.53 16.19 2.45
CA SER A 138 -6.00 17.35 3.22
C SER A 138 -6.57 18.46 2.35
N LEU A 139 -6.07 18.61 1.12
CA LEU A 139 -6.55 19.59 0.15
C LEU A 139 -7.58 19.00 -0.83
N ASN A 140 -8.08 17.79 -0.60
CA ASN A 140 -9.01 17.14 -1.51
C ASN A 140 -10.40 17.81 -1.48
N PRO A 141 -10.88 18.40 -2.59
CA PRO A 141 -12.14 19.12 -2.60
C PRO A 141 -13.36 18.24 -2.39
N GLU A 142 -13.29 16.96 -2.73
CA GLU A 142 -14.43 16.04 -2.55
C GLU A 142 -14.54 15.60 -1.07
N ILE A 143 -13.43 15.39 -0.38
CA ILE A 143 -13.41 15.19 1.08
C ILE A 143 -13.95 16.44 1.77
N PHE A 144 -13.43 17.60 1.41
CA PHE A 144 -13.90 18.87 1.96
C PHE A 144 -15.41 19.07 1.81
N LYS A 145 -15.98 18.74 0.65
CA LYS A 145 -17.44 18.80 0.46
C LYS A 145 -18.21 17.93 1.45
N LYS A 146 -17.74 16.69 1.68
CA LYS A 146 -18.40 15.76 2.60
C LYS A 146 -18.31 16.25 4.05
N VAL A 147 -17.13 16.69 4.48
CA VAL A 147 -16.93 17.29 5.81
C VAL A 147 -17.80 18.53 5.99
N LYS A 148 -17.86 19.40 4.97
CA LYS A 148 -18.71 20.60 4.98
C LYS A 148 -20.19 20.27 5.15
N ILE A 149 -20.71 19.22 4.49
CA ILE A 149 -22.11 18.79 4.69
C ILE A 149 -22.35 18.40 6.15
N LEU A 150 -21.43 17.68 6.78
CA LEU A 150 -21.53 17.32 8.21
C LEU A 150 -21.54 18.58 9.08
N TRP A 151 -20.63 19.50 8.81
CA TRP A 151 -20.51 20.74 9.56
C TRP A 151 -21.78 21.62 9.46
N GLU A 152 -22.29 21.82 8.26
CA GLU A 152 -23.52 22.64 8.04
C GLU A 152 -24.76 22.01 8.64
N ASN A 153 -24.75 20.71 8.92
CA ASN A 153 -25.87 19.96 9.52
C ASN A 153 -25.56 19.41 10.91
N ILE A 154 -24.54 19.94 11.59
CA ILE A 154 -24.02 19.38 12.84
C ILE A 154 -25.08 19.18 13.93
N ASP A 155 -26.08 20.05 13.98
CA ASP A 155 -27.16 19.98 14.95
C ASP A 155 -28.22 18.90 14.65
N ASN A 156 -28.16 18.31 13.46
CA ASN A 156 -29.04 17.21 13.07
C ASN A 156 -28.44 15.82 13.45
N PHE A 157 -27.19 15.79 13.92
CA PHE A 157 -26.51 14.58 14.34
C PHE A 157 -26.44 14.51 15.87
N ASP A 158 -26.67 13.31 16.42
CA ASP A 158 -26.50 13.03 17.85
C ASP A 158 -25.02 12.78 18.18
N LEU A 159 -24.21 13.85 18.11
CA LEU A 159 -22.78 13.82 18.37
C LEU A 159 -22.46 14.18 19.81
N SER A 160 -21.53 13.44 20.42
CA SER A 160 -20.91 13.80 21.70
C SER A 160 -20.15 15.14 21.59
N LEU A 161 -19.75 15.69 22.72
CA LEU A 161 -18.94 16.92 22.74
C LEU A 161 -17.56 16.69 22.08
N GLU A 162 -17.00 15.53 22.26
CA GLU A 162 -15.72 15.12 21.67
C GLU A 162 -15.83 15.01 20.14
N GLU A 163 -16.87 14.37 19.63
CA GLU A 163 -17.10 14.23 18.19
C GLU A 163 -17.35 15.58 17.51
N ARG A 164 -18.10 16.47 18.15
CA ARG A 164 -18.28 17.85 17.68
C ARG A 164 -16.93 18.57 17.61
N LYS A 165 -16.09 18.41 18.61
CA LYS A 165 -14.77 19.04 18.65
C LYS A 165 -13.85 18.52 17.56
N ILE A 166 -13.86 17.21 17.30
CA ILE A 166 -13.10 16.60 16.19
C ILE A 166 -13.57 17.20 14.85
N LEU A 167 -14.89 17.27 14.62
CA LEU A 167 -15.43 17.84 13.38
C LEU A 167 -15.08 19.33 13.20
N GLU A 168 -14.96 20.10 14.28
CA GLU A 168 -14.51 21.50 14.24
C GLU A 168 -13.03 21.64 13.82
N GLU A 169 -12.21 20.62 14.11
CA GLU A 169 -10.76 20.64 13.88
C GLU A 169 -10.36 19.96 12.55
N THR A 170 -11.31 19.26 11.88
CA THR A 170 -11.10 18.61 10.58
C THR A 170 -11.31 19.58 9.41
#